data_02068d7786ac0d095c0271092966b732
#
_entry.id   02068d7786ac0d095c0271092966b732
#
_cell.length_a   1.000
_cell.length_b   1.000
_cell.length_c   1.000
_cell.angle_alpha   90.00
_cell.angle_beta   90.00
_cell.angle_gamma   90.00
#
_symmetry.space_group_name_H-M   'P 1'
#
loop_
_entity.id
_entity.type
_entity.pdbx_description
1 polymer ?
#
loop_
_entity_poly.entity_id
_entity_poly.type
_entity_poly.pdbx_seq_one_letter_code
_entity_poly.pdbx_strand_id
1 'polypeptide(L)'
;MLCAGALALTGAARAQTPSPLAEWQYSAGDLMQSMFQTDRPVWQAELGPAIVVGPIYDGSGRTRLTPGLTAELRYRDIAFASLGEGVGVNLLRGNNYRAGLALTYDLGRREGDDRTRLRGLGTIGPALELKGFAEYIISRDFPLALRINLRRTLGGANGLVGDVGVYMPLPGSSEKLIMFAGPSVSFADTTYMQNYFGVSAAQAARSGYRPYNPAAGVKSVGFGASLTWFFADHWLFNTDIAVTRLLGSAAASPIVRTPNGGVAIATVAYQF
;
A
#
# COMPACT_ATOMS: atom_id res chain seq x y z
N MET A 1 24.35 -24.35 22.45
CA MET A 1 23.61 -25.07 21.42
C MET A 1 22.17 -24.57 21.40
N LEU A 2 21.89 -23.60 20.58
CA LEU A 2 20.54 -23.06 20.39
C LEU A 2 20.06 -23.56 19.02
N CYS A 3 19.10 -24.48 19.02
CA CYS A 3 18.44 -24.95 17.80
C CYS A 3 17.54 -23.85 17.24
N ALA A 4 17.94 -23.31 16.11
CA ALA A 4 17.08 -22.47 15.29
C ALA A 4 15.99 -23.33 14.63
N GLY A 5 14.79 -23.34 15.21
CA GLY A 5 13.61 -23.91 14.57
C GLY A 5 13.12 -22.96 13.48
N ALA A 6 13.48 -23.20 12.24
CA ALA A 6 12.88 -22.56 11.10
C ALA A 6 11.44 -23.09 10.95
N LEU A 7 10.46 -22.35 11.44
CA LEU A 7 9.06 -22.58 11.08
C LEU A 7 8.90 -22.21 9.59
N ALA A 8 8.94 -23.22 8.74
CA ALA A 8 8.53 -23.11 7.35
C ALA A 8 7.00 -22.91 7.33
N LEU A 9 6.55 -21.65 7.37
CA LEU A 9 5.19 -21.27 7.03
C LEU A 9 5.00 -21.42 5.52
N THR A 10 4.82 -22.65 5.05
CA THR A 10 4.35 -22.98 3.70
C THR A 10 2.83 -22.75 3.56
N GLY A 11 2.34 -21.67 4.11
CA GLY A 11 1.07 -21.10 3.69
C GLY A 11 1.33 -20.41 2.37
N ALA A 12 0.73 -20.90 1.27
CA ALA A 12 0.80 -20.21 -0.02
C ALA A 12 0.40 -18.75 0.20
N ALA A 13 1.38 -17.85 0.27
CA ALA A 13 1.15 -16.41 0.32
C ALA A 13 0.29 -16.07 -0.90
N ARG A 14 -0.99 -15.79 -0.66
CA ARG A 14 -1.92 -15.47 -1.73
C ARG A 14 -1.65 -14.05 -2.11
N ALA A 15 -1.00 -13.88 -3.25
CA ALA A 15 -0.61 -12.60 -3.77
C ALA A 15 -1.82 -11.68 -3.90
N GLN A 16 -1.68 -10.50 -3.41
CA GLN A 16 -2.57 -9.38 -3.65
C GLN A 16 -1.67 -8.22 -4.00
N THR A 17 -1.99 -7.51 -5.08
CA THR A 17 -1.31 -6.25 -5.39
C THR A 17 -1.45 -5.37 -4.15
N PRO A 18 -0.36 -4.86 -3.56
CA PRO A 18 -0.50 -3.85 -2.53
C PRO A 18 -1.33 -2.73 -3.13
N SER A 19 -2.52 -2.51 -2.60
CA SER A 19 -3.27 -1.33 -2.98
C SER A 19 -2.38 -0.12 -2.71
N PRO A 20 -2.32 0.90 -3.58
CA PRO A 20 -1.66 2.16 -3.29
C PRO A 20 -2.03 2.71 -1.92
N LEU A 21 -3.20 2.35 -1.44
CA LEU A 21 -3.72 2.70 -0.13
C LEU A 21 -3.10 1.90 1.02
N ALA A 22 -2.73 0.65 0.82
CA ALA A 22 -1.98 -0.10 1.82
C ALA A 22 -0.59 0.51 2.07
N GLU A 23 0.08 0.96 1.01
CA GLU A 23 1.34 1.70 1.13
C GLU A 23 1.16 3.10 1.73
N TRP A 24 0.05 3.74 1.43
CA TRP A 24 -0.33 5.02 1.98
C TRP A 24 -0.42 5.00 3.50
N GLN A 25 -0.98 3.95 4.03
CA GLN A 25 -1.24 3.74 5.44
C GLN A 25 0.03 3.68 6.28
N TYR A 26 1.01 2.90 5.84
CA TYR A 26 2.22 2.67 6.62
C TYR A 26 3.14 3.89 6.69
N SER A 27 3.34 4.62 5.62
CA SER A 27 4.32 5.69 5.59
C SER A 27 3.79 7.08 5.93
N ALA A 28 2.52 7.39 5.66
CA ALA A 28 1.92 8.65 6.10
C ALA A 28 1.84 8.72 7.64
N GLY A 29 1.66 7.57 8.30
CA GLY A 29 1.64 7.47 9.75
C GLY A 29 2.90 7.99 10.42
N ASP A 30 4.06 7.69 9.89
CA ASP A 30 5.33 8.07 10.51
C ASP A 30 5.58 9.59 10.52
N LEU A 31 5.32 10.29 9.41
CA LEU A 31 5.45 11.73 9.37
C LEU A 31 4.40 12.41 10.27
N MET A 32 3.16 11.93 10.26
CA MET A 32 2.13 12.42 11.18
C MET A 32 2.46 12.12 12.63
N GLN A 33 2.95 10.93 12.93
CA GLN A 33 3.39 10.55 14.27
C GLN A 33 4.51 11.47 14.77
N SER A 34 5.46 11.87 13.90
CA SER A 34 6.55 12.77 14.26
C SER A 34 6.09 14.18 14.67
N MET A 35 4.89 14.59 14.27
CA MET A 35 4.30 15.85 14.70
C MET A 35 3.83 15.82 16.15
N PHE A 36 3.35 14.65 16.59
CA PHE A 36 2.81 14.46 17.94
C PHE A 36 3.85 13.92 18.92
N GLN A 37 4.79 13.09 18.42
CA GLN A 37 5.87 12.48 19.21
C GLN A 37 7.21 13.03 18.74
N THR A 38 7.69 14.08 19.41
CA THR A 38 8.94 14.78 19.03
C THR A 38 10.19 14.10 19.58
N ASP A 39 10.07 13.36 20.69
CA ASP A 39 11.18 12.65 21.32
C ASP A 39 11.10 11.16 21.03
N ARG A 40 11.74 10.76 19.94
CA ARG A 40 11.72 9.38 19.46
C ARG A 40 13.02 8.66 19.78
N PRO A 41 12.98 7.38 20.14
CA PRO A 41 14.19 6.59 20.36
C PRO A 41 15.00 6.44 19.06
N VAL A 42 16.30 6.17 19.22
CA VAL A 42 17.23 5.96 18.10
C VAL A 42 16.82 4.76 17.25
N TRP A 43 16.34 3.72 17.89
CA TRP A 43 15.77 2.53 17.26
C TRP A 43 14.32 2.39 17.68
N GLN A 44 13.47 2.12 16.73
CA GLN A 44 12.08 1.75 16.95
C GLN A 44 11.84 0.43 16.25
N ALA A 45 11.30 -0.53 16.96
CA ALA A 45 10.91 -1.82 16.39
C ALA A 45 9.48 -2.15 16.79
N GLU A 46 8.70 -2.59 15.86
CA GLU A 46 7.32 -3.01 16.07
C GLU A 46 7.09 -4.39 15.46
N LEU A 47 6.34 -5.21 16.18
CA LEU A 47 5.96 -6.55 15.72
C LEU A 47 4.58 -6.91 16.24
N GLY A 48 3.74 -7.46 15.36
CA GLY A 48 2.41 -7.91 15.78
C GLY A 48 1.59 -8.59 14.69
N PRO A 49 0.47 -9.20 15.07
CA PRO A 49 -0.49 -9.72 14.12
C PRO A 49 -1.25 -8.60 13.42
N ALA A 50 -1.61 -8.87 12.16
CA ALA A 50 -2.44 -8.00 11.33
C ALA A 50 -3.54 -8.79 10.63
N ILE A 51 -4.63 -8.13 10.35
CA ILE A 51 -5.72 -8.66 9.52
C ILE A 51 -5.99 -7.65 8.42
N VAL A 52 -6.01 -8.11 7.18
CA VAL A 52 -6.31 -7.31 6.00
C VAL A 52 -7.60 -7.79 5.37
N VAL A 53 -8.53 -6.90 5.13
CA VAL A 53 -9.74 -7.16 4.33
C VAL A 53 -9.69 -6.25 3.12
N GLY A 54 -9.68 -6.84 1.93
CA GLY A 54 -9.59 -6.07 0.69
C GLY A 54 -10.06 -6.83 -0.54
N PRO A 55 -10.12 -6.18 -1.69
CA PRO A 55 -10.51 -6.84 -2.94
C PRO A 55 -9.46 -7.89 -3.34
N ILE A 56 -9.90 -8.96 -3.99
CA ILE A 56 -9.00 -10.02 -4.47
C ILE A 56 -8.02 -9.48 -5.53
N TYR A 57 -8.46 -8.51 -6.32
CA TYR A 57 -7.69 -7.68 -7.24
C TYR A 57 -8.48 -6.40 -7.51
N ASP A 58 -7.82 -5.35 -7.99
CA ASP A 58 -8.46 -4.07 -8.30
C ASP A 58 -9.59 -4.24 -9.31
N GLY A 59 -10.83 -3.96 -8.86
CA GLY A 59 -12.03 -4.13 -9.68
C GLY A 59 -12.72 -5.49 -9.56
N SER A 60 -12.31 -6.38 -8.66
CA SER A 60 -12.87 -7.75 -8.54
C SER A 60 -14.33 -7.79 -8.07
N GLY A 61 -14.76 -6.84 -7.25
CA GLY A 61 -16.06 -6.88 -6.57
C GLY A 61 -16.20 -8.04 -5.55
N ARG A 62 -15.12 -8.76 -5.25
CA ARG A 62 -15.01 -9.79 -4.21
C ARG A 62 -13.92 -9.39 -3.23
N THR A 63 -14.19 -9.57 -1.95
CA THR A 63 -13.25 -9.30 -0.86
C THR A 63 -12.68 -10.58 -0.30
N ARG A 64 -11.48 -10.47 0.26
CA ARG A 64 -10.79 -11.53 1.00
C ARG A 64 -10.31 -10.98 2.33
N LEU A 65 -10.46 -11.80 3.38
CA LEU A 65 -9.79 -11.61 4.64
C LEU A 65 -8.47 -12.38 4.59
N THR A 66 -7.38 -11.69 4.91
CA THR A 66 -6.02 -12.25 4.89
C THR A 66 -5.37 -11.98 6.24
N PRO A 67 -5.06 -13.00 7.03
CA PRO A 67 -4.23 -12.84 8.22
C PRO A 67 -2.80 -12.56 7.80
N GLY A 68 -2.11 -11.72 8.55
CA GLY A 68 -0.75 -11.32 8.30
C GLY A 68 -0.02 -10.93 9.57
N LEU A 69 1.15 -10.35 9.37
CA LEU A 69 1.99 -9.78 10.42
C LEU A 69 2.33 -8.35 10.02
N THR A 70 2.48 -7.49 11.01
CA THR A 70 3.24 -6.25 10.87
C THR A 70 4.60 -6.45 11.49
N ALA A 71 5.64 -5.98 10.84
CA ALA A 71 6.99 -5.90 11.38
C ALA A 71 7.63 -4.65 10.80
N GLU A 72 8.16 -3.83 11.69
CA GLU A 72 8.82 -2.59 11.33
C GLU A 72 10.05 -2.37 12.18
N LEU A 73 11.11 -1.88 11.57
CA LEU A 73 12.35 -1.45 12.20
C LEU A 73 12.74 -0.10 11.62
N ARG A 74 12.94 0.89 12.47
CA ARG A 74 13.40 2.23 12.09
C ARG A 74 14.68 2.59 12.85
N TYR A 75 15.59 3.21 12.16
CA TYR A 75 16.80 3.80 12.70
C TYR A 75 16.74 5.31 12.52
N ARG A 76 16.40 6.03 13.58
CA ARG A 76 16.15 7.48 13.54
C ARG A 76 15.21 7.80 12.36
N ASP A 77 15.40 8.96 11.71
CA ASP A 77 14.76 9.30 10.45
C ASP A 77 15.61 8.90 9.22
N ILE A 78 16.59 8.00 9.39
CA ILE A 78 17.57 7.71 8.32
C ILE A 78 17.15 6.55 7.48
N ALA A 79 16.79 5.42 8.11
CA ALA A 79 16.50 4.18 7.42
C ALA A 79 15.33 3.45 8.06
N PHE A 80 14.65 2.67 7.27
CA PHE A 80 13.54 1.84 7.71
C PHE A 80 13.52 0.50 6.97
N ALA A 81 12.95 -0.49 7.63
CA ALA A 81 12.61 -1.78 7.05
C ALA A 81 11.25 -2.20 7.58
N SER A 82 10.26 -2.38 6.74
CA SER A 82 8.93 -2.80 7.14
C SER A 82 8.29 -3.74 6.12
N LEU A 83 7.36 -4.57 6.57
CA LEU A 83 6.59 -5.43 5.68
C LEU A 83 5.65 -4.63 4.77
N GLY A 84 5.26 -3.42 5.16
CA GLY A 84 4.38 -2.57 4.37
C GLY A 84 5.12 -1.65 3.39
N GLU A 85 6.21 -1.01 3.85
CA GLU A 85 6.95 -0.01 3.06
C GLU A 85 8.13 -0.57 2.28
N GLY A 86 8.61 -1.76 2.65
CA GLY A 86 9.85 -2.31 2.17
C GLY A 86 11.07 -1.84 2.97
N VAL A 87 12.23 -1.80 2.34
CA VAL A 87 13.49 -1.35 2.94
C VAL A 87 13.92 -0.06 2.26
N GLY A 88 14.15 0.99 3.03
CA GLY A 88 14.40 2.30 2.46
C GLY A 88 15.25 3.23 3.31
N VAL A 89 15.62 4.35 2.70
CA VAL A 89 16.40 5.41 3.32
C VAL A 89 15.79 6.77 3.01
N ASN A 90 15.77 7.65 4.01
CA ASN A 90 15.41 9.05 3.87
C ASN A 90 16.66 9.85 3.49
N LEU A 91 16.77 10.25 2.24
CA LEU A 91 17.90 11.02 1.71
C LEU A 91 17.82 12.49 2.09
N LEU A 92 16.63 13.05 2.05
CA LEU A 92 16.33 14.42 2.47
C LEU A 92 15.41 14.39 3.67
N ARG A 93 15.74 15.15 4.71
CA ARG A 93 15.06 15.15 6.01
C ARG A 93 15.03 16.54 6.60
N GLY A 94 13.92 16.89 7.19
CA GLY A 94 13.72 18.15 7.89
C GLY A 94 12.51 18.05 8.84
N ASN A 95 12.23 19.11 9.57
CA ASN A 95 11.15 19.11 10.57
C ASN A 95 9.76 18.94 9.97
N ASN A 96 9.60 19.22 8.69
CA ASN A 96 8.31 19.20 7.99
C ASN A 96 8.37 18.51 6.62
N TYR A 97 9.50 17.89 6.26
CA TYR A 97 9.63 17.15 5.02
C TYR A 97 10.54 15.94 5.17
N ARG A 98 10.31 14.96 4.35
CA ARG A 98 11.24 13.87 4.05
C ARG A 98 11.08 13.43 2.60
N ALA A 99 12.19 12.97 2.01
CA ALA A 99 12.17 12.32 0.71
C ALA A 99 13.25 11.25 0.66
N GLY A 100 13.00 10.18 -0.05
CA GLY A 100 13.90 9.04 -0.06
C GLY A 100 13.61 8.02 -1.14
N LEU A 101 14.32 6.91 -1.03
CA LEU A 101 14.20 5.75 -1.89
C LEU A 101 13.95 4.51 -1.05
N ALA A 102 13.18 3.59 -1.60
CA ALA A 102 12.96 2.27 -0.99
C ALA A 102 12.91 1.17 -2.05
N LEU A 103 13.23 -0.03 -1.63
CA LEU A 103 12.96 -1.25 -2.34
C LEU A 103 11.76 -1.92 -1.68
N THR A 104 10.68 -2.04 -2.43
CA THR A 104 9.42 -2.68 -2.00
C THR A 104 9.07 -3.82 -2.96
N TYR A 105 7.86 -4.29 -2.96
CA TYR A 105 7.43 -5.41 -3.79
C TYR A 105 5.99 -5.23 -4.29
N ASP A 106 5.75 -5.76 -5.49
CA ASP A 106 4.42 -6.00 -6.04
C ASP A 106 4.12 -7.49 -5.94
N LEU A 107 3.01 -7.87 -5.32
CA LEU A 107 2.60 -9.27 -5.19
C LEU A 107 1.98 -9.84 -6.48
N GLY A 108 1.70 -8.99 -7.45
CA GLY A 108 1.10 -9.37 -8.71
C GLY A 108 -0.38 -9.77 -8.60
N ARG A 109 -0.87 -10.49 -9.61
CA ARG A 109 -2.24 -10.99 -9.70
C ARG A 109 -2.24 -12.41 -10.24
N ARG A 110 -2.78 -13.37 -9.50
CA ARG A 110 -2.84 -14.77 -9.95
C ARG A 110 -4.15 -15.07 -10.65
N GLU A 111 -4.06 -15.78 -11.79
CA GLU A 111 -5.26 -16.27 -12.48
C GLU A 111 -6.16 -17.13 -11.58
N GLY A 112 -5.54 -17.93 -10.70
CA GLY A 112 -6.25 -18.81 -9.76
C GLY A 112 -7.02 -18.08 -8.65
N ASP A 113 -6.78 -16.79 -8.41
CA ASP A 113 -7.47 -16.03 -7.36
C ASP A 113 -8.94 -15.79 -7.69
N ASP A 114 -9.28 -15.66 -8.98
CA ASP A 114 -10.67 -15.61 -9.47
C ASP A 114 -10.81 -16.35 -10.81
N ARG A 115 -10.98 -17.65 -10.75
CA ARG A 115 -11.10 -18.51 -11.95
C ARG A 115 -12.29 -18.17 -12.84
N THR A 116 -13.25 -17.42 -12.32
CA THR A 116 -14.41 -16.97 -13.11
C THR A 116 -14.06 -15.77 -13.99
N ARG A 117 -13.23 -14.86 -13.48
CA ARG A 117 -12.94 -13.58 -14.15
C ARG A 117 -11.52 -13.49 -14.72
N LEU A 118 -10.55 -14.19 -14.14
CA LEU A 118 -9.16 -14.13 -14.56
C LEU A 118 -8.73 -15.30 -15.45
N ARG A 119 -9.63 -16.25 -15.71
CA ARG A 119 -9.34 -17.43 -16.54
C ARG A 119 -8.87 -17.00 -17.94
N GLY A 120 -7.73 -17.51 -18.36
CA GLY A 120 -7.13 -17.25 -19.67
C GLY A 120 -6.36 -15.92 -19.76
N LEU A 121 -6.37 -15.11 -18.70
CA LEU A 121 -5.62 -13.85 -18.65
C LEU A 121 -4.17 -14.04 -18.22
N GLY A 122 -3.86 -15.19 -17.60
CA GLY A 122 -2.54 -15.48 -17.06
C GLY A 122 -2.26 -14.82 -15.71
N THR A 123 -1.14 -15.20 -15.13
CA THR A 123 -0.66 -14.72 -13.84
C THR A 123 0.37 -13.62 -14.04
N ILE A 124 0.24 -12.53 -13.31
CA ILE A 124 1.28 -11.53 -13.12
C ILE A 124 2.05 -11.98 -11.87
N GLY A 125 3.32 -12.34 -12.05
CA GLY A 125 4.16 -12.80 -10.95
C GLY A 125 4.54 -11.68 -9.98
N PRO A 126 4.91 -12.01 -8.74
CA PRO A 126 5.45 -11.03 -7.82
C PRO A 126 6.80 -10.49 -8.32
N ALA A 127 7.09 -9.24 -8.00
CA ALA A 127 8.32 -8.59 -8.40
C ALA A 127 8.76 -7.53 -7.39
N LEU A 128 10.04 -7.20 -7.40
CA LEU A 128 10.56 -6.06 -6.65
C LEU A 128 10.14 -4.75 -7.30
N GLU A 129 9.97 -3.72 -6.50
CA GLU A 129 9.71 -2.35 -6.94
C GLU A 129 10.72 -1.39 -6.36
N LEU A 130 11.25 -0.52 -7.20
CA LEU A 130 11.98 0.66 -6.77
C LEU A 130 10.96 1.77 -6.52
N LYS A 131 10.94 2.32 -5.31
CA LYS A 131 10.06 3.39 -4.87
C LYS A 131 10.86 4.65 -4.56
N GLY A 132 10.50 5.77 -5.20
CA GLY A 132 10.86 7.12 -4.77
C GLY A 132 9.67 7.74 -4.04
N PHE A 133 9.91 8.44 -2.94
CA PHE A 133 8.84 9.10 -2.18
C PHE A 133 9.28 10.48 -1.68
N ALA A 134 8.30 11.35 -1.52
CA ALA A 134 8.46 12.65 -0.90
C ALA A 134 7.20 12.99 -0.08
N GLU A 135 7.41 13.57 1.09
CA GLU A 135 6.37 14.03 2.00
C GLU A 135 6.70 15.42 2.50
N TYR A 136 5.68 16.25 2.61
CA TYR A 136 5.81 17.63 3.06
C TYR A 136 4.60 18.04 3.89
N ILE A 137 4.83 18.57 5.09
CA ILE A 137 3.81 19.17 5.94
C ILE A 137 3.86 20.68 5.76
N ILE A 138 2.75 21.29 5.38
CA ILE A 138 2.69 22.72 5.02
C ILE A 138 3.05 23.59 6.21
N SER A 139 2.38 23.37 7.37
CA SER A 139 2.74 24.05 8.62
C SER A 139 2.23 23.25 9.82
N ARG A 140 2.71 23.61 11.02
CA ARG A 140 2.19 23.02 12.28
C ARG A 140 0.81 23.58 12.65
N ASP A 141 0.53 24.83 12.27
CA ASP A 141 -0.76 25.47 12.54
C ASP A 141 -1.85 24.98 11.57
N PHE A 142 -1.44 24.59 10.37
CA PHE A 142 -2.29 23.94 9.38
C PHE A 142 -1.61 22.66 8.89
N PRO A 143 -1.73 21.56 9.62
CA PRO A 143 -0.93 20.35 9.44
C PRO A 143 -1.42 19.51 8.24
N LEU A 144 -1.46 20.12 7.07
CA LEU A 144 -1.77 19.44 5.82
C LEU A 144 -0.49 18.78 5.29
N ALA A 145 -0.48 17.46 5.22
CA ALA A 145 0.60 16.68 4.65
C ALA A 145 0.32 16.35 3.19
N LEU A 146 1.26 16.71 2.33
CA LEU A 146 1.32 16.28 0.94
C LEU A 146 2.27 15.11 0.82
N ARG A 147 1.88 14.08 0.10
CA ARG A 147 2.71 12.91 -0.18
C ARG A 147 2.69 12.58 -1.66
N ILE A 148 3.86 12.23 -2.17
CA ILE A 148 4.05 11.75 -3.55
C ILE A 148 4.87 10.46 -3.48
N ASN A 149 4.42 9.44 -4.19
CA ASN A 149 5.16 8.19 -4.44
C ASN A 149 5.26 7.93 -5.92
N LEU A 150 6.40 7.38 -6.32
CA LEU A 150 6.60 6.87 -7.67
C LEU A 150 7.25 5.49 -7.56
N ARG A 151 6.63 4.46 -8.13
CA ARG A 151 7.05 3.07 -8.05
C ARG A 151 7.27 2.48 -9.43
N ARG A 152 8.41 1.83 -9.61
CA ARG A 152 8.75 1.08 -10.82
C ARG A 152 8.91 -0.38 -10.48
N THR A 153 8.07 -1.24 -11.02
CA THR A 153 8.18 -2.69 -10.88
C THR A 153 9.32 -3.23 -11.75
N LEU A 154 10.20 -4.04 -11.16
CA LEU A 154 11.36 -4.65 -11.81
C LEU A 154 11.06 -6.10 -12.23
N GLY A 155 10.19 -6.28 -13.19
CA GLY A 155 9.62 -7.58 -13.59
C GLY A 155 8.11 -7.63 -13.31
N GLY A 156 7.50 -8.80 -13.32
CA GLY A 156 6.06 -8.94 -13.11
C GLY A 156 5.25 -8.06 -14.09
N ALA A 157 4.59 -7.04 -13.58
CA ALA A 157 3.87 -6.05 -14.38
C ALA A 157 4.80 -5.11 -15.16
N ASN A 158 6.03 -4.91 -14.70
CA ASN A 158 7.05 -4.03 -15.30
C ASN A 158 6.53 -2.63 -15.65
N GLY A 159 5.66 -2.08 -14.80
CA GLY A 159 4.99 -0.80 -15.00
C GLY A 159 5.47 0.29 -14.05
N LEU A 160 5.04 1.52 -14.30
CA LEU A 160 5.24 2.68 -13.45
C LEU A 160 3.91 3.13 -12.87
N VAL A 161 3.86 3.31 -11.54
CA VAL A 161 2.70 3.83 -10.81
C VAL A 161 3.13 5.01 -9.97
N GLY A 162 2.35 6.08 -9.99
CA GLY A 162 2.53 7.24 -9.14
C GLY A 162 1.28 7.51 -8.31
N ASP A 163 1.48 7.92 -7.06
CA ASP A 163 0.40 8.26 -6.14
C ASP A 163 0.65 9.64 -5.54
N VAL A 164 -0.41 10.42 -5.45
CA VAL A 164 -0.41 11.71 -4.75
C VAL A 164 -1.54 11.67 -3.71
N GLY A 165 -1.21 11.97 -2.48
CA GLY A 165 -2.17 12.03 -1.38
C GLY A 165 -2.02 13.31 -0.57
N VAL A 166 -3.12 13.74 0.00
CA VAL A 166 -3.18 14.91 0.88
C VAL A 166 -3.90 14.48 2.15
N TYR A 167 -3.30 14.71 3.30
CA TYR A 167 -3.83 14.28 4.59
C TYR A 167 -3.81 15.38 5.61
N MET A 168 -4.73 15.27 6.56
CA MET A 168 -4.74 16.13 7.73
C MET A 168 -5.04 15.31 8.99
N PRO A 169 -4.45 15.67 10.14
CA PRO A 169 -4.85 15.10 11.41
C PRO A 169 -6.32 15.39 11.69
N LEU A 170 -7.02 14.44 12.29
CA LEU A 170 -8.40 14.64 12.71
C LEU A 170 -8.46 15.26 14.11
N PRO A 171 -9.52 16.03 14.42
CA PRO A 171 -9.73 16.57 15.76
C PRO A 171 -9.70 15.46 16.82
N GLY A 172 -9.04 15.74 17.94
CA GLY A 172 -8.84 14.76 19.02
C GLY A 172 -7.54 13.94 18.91
N SER A 173 -6.73 14.15 17.86
CA SER A 173 -5.40 13.57 17.78
C SER A 173 -4.51 14.11 18.92
N SER A 174 -3.70 13.20 19.47
CA SER A 174 -2.77 13.44 20.58
C SER A 174 -1.58 12.48 20.48
N GLU A 175 -0.62 12.58 21.38
CA GLU A 175 0.52 11.64 21.43
C GLU A 175 0.11 10.16 21.58
N LYS A 176 -1.03 9.91 22.26
CA LYS A 176 -1.56 8.55 22.47
C LYS A 176 -2.59 8.11 21.44
N LEU A 177 -3.18 9.04 20.70
CA LEU A 177 -4.21 8.75 19.69
C LEU A 177 -3.94 9.60 18.46
N ILE A 178 -3.37 9.02 17.45
CA ILE A 178 -3.04 9.69 16.20
C ILE A 178 -4.07 9.28 15.16
N MET A 179 -4.80 10.25 14.63
CA MET A 179 -5.79 10.03 13.59
C MET A 179 -5.54 10.99 12.44
N PHE A 180 -5.64 10.50 11.23
CA PHE A 180 -5.57 11.33 10.04
C PHE A 180 -6.42 10.77 8.91
N ALA A 181 -6.82 11.61 7.99
CA ALA A 181 -7.60 11.22 6.83
C ALA A 181 -7.31 12.13 5.64
N GLY A 182 -7.61 11.64 4.44
CA GLY A 182 -7.51 12.47 3.25
C GLY A 182 -7.69 11.74 1.92
N PRO A 183 -7.82 12.51 0.85
CA PRO A 183 -7.95 12.02 -0.50
C PRO A 183 -6.60 11.63 -1.12
N SER A 184 -6.68 10.77 -2.12
CA SER A 184 -5.55 10.37 -2.95
C SER A 184 -5.94 10.17 -4.41
N VAL A 185 -4.96 10.26 -5.28
CA VAL A 185 -5.09 9.95 -6.70
C VAL A 185 -3.91 9.10 -7.15
N SER A 186 -4.19 8.06 -7.95
CA SER A 186 -3.16 7.20 -8.53
C SER A 186 -3.13 7.33 -10.04
N PHE A 187 -1.92 7.36 -10.58
CA PHE A 187 -1.62 7.38 -12.02
C PHE A 187 -0.83 6.13 -12.38
N ALA A 188 -1.00 5.65 -13.60
CA ALA A 188 -0.22 4.53 -14.08
C ALA A 188 0.18 4.71 -15.55
N ASP A 189 1.34 4.15 -15.91
CA ASP A 189 1.79 4.11 -17.29
C ASP A 189 1.03 3.07 -18.13
N THR A 190 1.22 3.10 -19.43
CA THR A 190 0.58 2.16 -20.36
C THR A 190 0.95 0.72 -20.04
N THR A 191 2.18 0.45 -19.60
CA THR A 191 2.65 -0.90 -19.32
C THR A 191 1.95 -1.49 -18.10
N TYR A 192 1.84 -0.74 -17.01
CA TYR A 192 1.07 -1.15 -15.84
C TYR A 192 -0.39 -1.35 -16.19
N MET A 193 -1.00 -0.39 -16.89
CA MET A 193 -2.40 -0.44 -17.30
C MET A 193 -2.69 -1.65 -18.18
N GLN A 194 -1.80 -1.95 -19.16
CA GLN A 194 -1.95 -3.11 -20.03
C GLN A 194 -1.87 -4.43 -19.26
N ASN A 195 -0.94 -4.56 -18.30
CA ASN A 195 -0.77 -5.79 -17.55
C ASN A 195 -1.90 -6.05 -16.55
N TYR A 196 -2.38 -5.02 -15.85
CA TYR A 196 -3.43 -5.19 -14.84
C TYR A 196 -4.85 -5.10 -15.37
N PHE A 197 -5.08 -4.29 -16.40
CA PHE A 197 -6.42 -3.98 -16.92
C PHE A 197 -6.61 -4.31 -18.39
N GLY A 198 -5.55 -4.61 -19.13
CA GLY A 198 -5.59 -4.94 -20.55
C GLY A 198 -6.00 -6.39 -20.82
N VAL A 199 -6.42 -6.62 -22.07
CA VAL A 199 -6.68 -7.95 -22.61
C VAL A 199 -6.04 -8.03 -24.00
N SER A 200 -4.93 -8.75 -24.14
CA SER A 200 -4.29 -8.97 -25.44
C SER A 200 -5.11 -9.89 -26.34
N ALA A 201 -4.81 -9.93 -27.62
CA ALA A 201 -5.51 -10.83 -28.58
C ALA A 201 -5.41 -12.31 -28.14
N ALA A 202 -4.23 -12.73 -27.63
CA ALA A 202 -4.04 -14.09 -27.15
C ALA A 202 -4.83 -14.38 -25.86
N GLN A 203 -4.96 -13.40 -24.97
CA GLN A 203 -5.79 -13.52 -23.76
C GLN A 203 -7.27 -13.52 -24.13
N ALA A 204 -7.70 -12.70 -25.08
CA ALA A 204 -9.07 -12.68 -25.58
C ALA A 204 -9.51 -14.05 -26.12
N ALA A 205 -8.65 -14.70 -26.91
CA ALA A 205 -8.91 -16.03 -27.44
C ALA A 205 -9.08 -17.11 -26.35
N ARG A 206 -8.39 -16.98 -25.21
CA ARG A 206 -8.47 -17.94 -24.11
C ARG A 206 -9.55 -17.63 -23.06
N SER A 207 -9.85 -16.35 -22.87
CA SER A 207 -10.75 -15.90 -21.80
C SER A 207 -12.18 -15.65 -22.27
N GLY A 208 -12.38 -15.41 -23.58
CA GLY A 208 -13.66 -14.97 -24.15
C GLY A 208 -13.95 -13.47 -23.96
N TYR A 209 -13.05 -12.71 -23.34
CA TYR A 209 -13.15 -11.25 -23.30
C TYR A 209 -12.79 -10.64 -24.64
N ARG A 210 -13.33 -9.45 -24.94
CA ARG A 210 -12.87 -8.65 -26.09
C ARG A 210 -11.43 -8.14 -25.82
N PRO A 211 -10.60 -8.00 -26.87
CA PRO A 211 -9.32 -7.31 -26.73
C PRO A 211 -9.51 -5.91 -26.16
N TYR A 212 -8.62 -5.50 -25.27
CA TYR A 212 -8.71 -4.21 -24.61
C TYR A 212 -7.32 -3.64 -24.31
N ASN A 213 -7.05 -2.43 -24.77
CA ASN A 213 -5.80 -1.73 -24.59
C ASN A 213 -6.04 -0.44 -23.79
N PRO A 214 -5.88 -0.46 -22.47
CA PRO A 214 -6.06 0.74 -21.64
C PRO A 214 -4.92 1.75 -21.85
N ALA A 215 -5.26 3.02 -21.89
CA ALA A 215 -4.30 4.10 -21.95
C ALA A 215 -3.68 4.39 -20.58
N ALA A 216 -2.47 4.97 -20.58
CA ALA A 216 -1.88 5.60 -19.40
C ALA A 216 -2.74 6.75 -18.90
N GLY A 217 -2.62 7.08 -17.61
CA GLY A 217 -3.31 8.23 -17.01
C GLY A 217 -3.78 7.96 -15.60
N VAL A 218 -4.83 8.66 -15.17
CA VAL A 218 -5.43 8.46 -13.86
C VAL A 218 -6.03 7.05 -13.75
N LYS A 219 -5.48 6.25 -12.83
CA LYS A 219 -5.95 4.90 -12.55
C LYS A 219 -7.15 4.92 -11.60
N SER A 220 -7.03 5.67 -10.51
CA SER A 220 -8.03 5.70 -9.45
C SER A 220 -7.97 6.96 -8.62
N VAL A 221 -9.05 7.24 -7.91
CA VAL A 221 -9.11 8.17 -6.79
C VAL A 221 -9.50 7.41 -5.55
N GLY A 222 -9.12 7.92 -4.39
CA GLY A 222 -9.41 7.29 -3.12
C GLY A 222 -9.58 8.29 -1.99
N PHE A 223 -10.08 7.80 -0.89
CA PHE A 223 -10.12 8.48 0.40
C PHE A 223 -9.79 7.46 1.48
N GLY A 224 -8.87 7.80 2.37
CA GLY A 224 -8.46 6.93 3.45
C GLY A 224 -8.45 7.64 4.80
N ALA A 225 -8.53 6.83 5.85
CA ALA A 225 -8.38 7.26 7.24
C ALA A 225 -7.53 6.24 7.99
N SER A 226 -6.73 6.73 8.92
CA SER A 226 -5.88 5.95 9.81
C SER A 226 -6.10 6.36 11.25
N LEU A 227 -6.04 5.40 12.14
CA LEU A 227 -6.05 5.59 13.58
C LEU A 227 -4.96 4.71 14.19
N THR A 228 -4.06 5.33 14.96
CA THR A 228 -3.07 4.63 15.79
C THR A 228 -3.31 5.01 17.23
N TRP A 229 -3.56 4.02 18.09
CA TRP A 229 -3.83 4.19 19.50
C TRP A 229 -2.78 3.47 20.35
N PHE A 230 -1.97 4.22 21.09
CA PHE A 230 -1.02 3.71 22.06
C PHE A 230 -1.74 3.49 23.39
N PHE A 231 -2.30 2.29 23.59
CA PHE A 231 -3.15 1.98 24.74
C PHE A 231 -2.37 1.53 25.98
N ALA A 232 -1.08 1.18 25.80
CA ALA A 232 -0.14 0.91 26.90
C ALA A 232 1.28 1.29 26.46
N ASP A 233 2.23 1.28 27.39
CA ASP A 233 3.60 1.79 27.17
C ASP A 233 4.31 1.18 25.95
N HIS A 234 4.04 -0.09 25.67
CA HIS A 234 4.64 -0.84 24.55
C HIS A 234 3.63 -1.41 23.58
N TRP A 235 2.34 -1.09 23.70
CA TRP A 235 1.31 -1.67 22.85
C TRP A 235 0.56 -0.61 22.09
N LEU A 236 0.40 -0.86 20.83
CA LEU A 236 -0.42 -0.04 19.96
C LEU A 236 -1.48 -0.88 19.22
N PHE A 237 -2.57 -0.22 18.92
CA PHE A 237 -3.56 -0.67 17.96
C PHE A 237 -3.55 0.31 16.79
N ASN A 238 -3.42 -0.22 15.57
CA ASN A 238 -3.56 0.57 14.36
C ASN A 238 -4.71 0.03 13.52
N THR A 239 -5.50 0.90 12.95
CA THR A 239 -6.48 0.55 11.94
C THR A 239 -6.47 1.57 10.81
N ASP A 240 -6.48 1.05 9.60
CA ASP A 240 -6.49 1.81 8.37
C ASP A 240 -7.66 1.38 7.51
N ILE A 241 -8.40 2.35 7.00
CA ILE A 241 -9.54 2.11 6.11
C ILE A 241 -9.39 3.01 4.89
N ALA A 242 -9.63 2.43 3.72
CA ALA A 242 -9.62 3.23 2.52
C ALA A 242 -10.67 2.75 1.51
N VAL A 243 -11.26 3.69 0.82
CA VAL A 243 -12.16 3.44 -0.31
C VAL A 243 -11.53 3.99 -1.58
N THR A 244 -11.68 3.26 -2.67
CA THR A 244 -11.13 3.64 -3.97
C THR A 244 -12.16 3.52 -5.06
N ARG A 245 -11.97 4.32 -6.11
CA ARG A 245 -12.72 4.20 -7.36
C ARG A 245 -11.76 4.23 -8.54
N LEU A 246 -11.77 3.16 -9.31
CA LEU A 246 -11.09 3.11 -10.60
C LEU A 246 -11.74 4.11 -11.55
N LEU A 247 -10.93 4.74 -12.40
CA LEU A 247 -11.38 5.76 -13.35
C LEU A 247 -10.91 5.43 -14.78
N GLY A 248 -11.46 6.16 -15.73
CA GLY A 248 -11.04 6.13 -17.12
C GLY A 248 -10.91 4.73 -17.71
N SER A 249 -9.78 4.47 -18.35
CA SER A 249 -9.51 3.18 -19.00
C SER A 249 -9.32 2.02 -18.03
N ALA A 250 -8.94 2.26 -16.77
CA ALA A 250 -8.93 1.20 -15.75
C ALA A 250 -10.36 0.72 -15.46
N ALA A 251 -11.30 1.63 -15.19
CA ALA A 251 -12.68 1.31 -14.89
C ALA A 251 -13.42 0.68 -16.06
N ALA A 252 -13.07 1.05 -17.30
CA ALA A 252 -13.69 0.53 -18.52
C ALA A 252 -13.18 -0.86 -18.94
N SER A 253 -12.22 -1.44 -18.21
CA SER A 253 -11.66 -2.77 -18.51
C SER A 253 -12.72 -3.85 -18.38
N PRO A 254 -12.80 -4.83 -19.33
CA PRO A 254 -13.72 -5.95 -19.25
C PRO A 254 -13.45 -6.89 -18.06
N ILE A 255 -12.26 -6.81 -17.44
CA ILE A 255 -11.90 -7.58 -16.24
C ILE A 255 -12.57 -7.00 -14.99
N VAL A 256 -12.81 -5.68 -14.98
CA VAL A 256 -13.38 -4.96 -13.84
C VAL A 256 -14.87 -5.26 -13.71
N ARG A 257 -15.26 -5.79 -12.56
CA ARG A 257 -16.67 -6.06 -12.23
C ARG A 257 -17.32 -4.84 -11.56
N THR A 258 -16.56 -4.18 -10.68
CA THR A 258 -16.97 -2.93 -10.04
C THR A 258 -15.79 -1.98 -9.99
N PRO A 259 -15.96 -0.72 -10.34
CA PRO A 259 -14.90 0.26 -10.21
C PRO A 259 -14.63 0.64 -8.73
N ASN A 260 -15.55 0.36 -7.83
CA ASN A 260 -15.41 0.69 -6.41
C ASN A 260 -14.71 -0.45 -5.66
N GLY A 261 -13.75 -0.10 -4.83
CA GLY A 261 -13.04 -0.98 -3.95
C GLY A 261 -12.89 -0.38 -2.56
N GLY A 262 -12.47 -1.21 -1.62
CA GLY A 262 -12.14 -0.75 -0.27
C GLY A 262 -11.21 -1.75 0.39
N VAL A 263 -10.32 -1.25 1.25
CA VAL A 263 -9.43 -2.04 2.08
C VAL A 263 -9.53 -1.57 3.52
N ALA A 264 -9.47 -2.52 4.44
CA ALA A 264 -9.33 -2.25 5.86
C ALA A 264 -8.20 -3.12 6.41
N ILE A 265 -7.38 -2.55 7.27
CA ILE A 265 -6.30 -3.23 7.98
C ILE A 265 -6.48 -2.96 9.46
N ALA A 266 -6.32 -3.98 10.27
CA ALA A 266 -6.26 -3.84 11.72
C ALA A 266 -5.04 -4.58 12.24
N THR A 267 -4.30 -3.94 13.13
CA THR A 267 -3.03 -4.41 13.67
C THR A 267 -3.01 -4.19 15.17
N VAL A 268 -2.51 -5.15 15.92
CA VAL A 268 -2.07 -4.96 17.30
C VAL A 268 -0.58 -5.26 17.32
N ALA A 269 0.24 -4.31 17.75
CA ALA A 269 1.68 -4.47 17.72
C ALA A 269 2.31 -4.15 19.09
N TYR A 270 3.40 -4.82 19.37
CA TYR A 270 4.30 -4.51 20.46
C TYR A 270 5.45 -3.67 19.94
N GLN A 271 5.73 -2.56 20.61
CA GLN A 271 6.83 -1.64 20.34
C GLN A 271 7.95 -1.86 21.37
N PHE A 272 9.15 -2.10 20.86
CA PHE A 272 10.35 -2.40 21.67
C PHE A 272 11.12 -1.14 22.00
#